data_323f0400727520c83465acabdf17d246
#
_entry.id   323f0400727520c83465acabdf17d246
#
_cell.length_a   1.000
_cell.length_b   1.000
_cell.length_c   1.000
_cell.angle_alpha   90.00
_cell.angle_beta   90.00
_cell.angle_gamma   90.00
#
_symmetry.space_group_name_H-M   'P 1'
#
loop_
_entity.id
_entity.type
_entity.pdbx_description
1 polymer ?
#
loop_
_entity_poly.entity_id
_entity_poly.type
_entity_poly.pdbx_seq_one_letter_code
_entity_poly.pdbx_strand_id
1 'polypeptide(L)'
;QKAALIDEDHGILTTDQIKKICGEIFKDYSVEYCYLFGSYAKGKATERSDVDLLVAIPIDGMKFFELIELLREKLKKKVDLVDTAQLNNNPTLVQEILKYGIKIYG
;
A
#
# COMPACT_ATOMS: atom_id res chain seq x y z
N GLN A 1 6.38 -6.56 26.99
CA GLN A 1 6.36 -6.44 26.28
C GLN A 1 6.37 -6.56 25.65
N LYS A 2 6.20 -6.63 25.63
CA LYS A 2 6.22 -6.71 24.82
C LYS A 2 6.38 -6.74 23.96
N ALA A 3 6.34 -6.57 24.05
CA ALA A 3 6.68 -6.48 23.08
C ALA A 3 6.78 -7.11 22.14
N ALA A 4 7.23 -7.50 21.97
CA ALA A 4 7.44 -7.96 20.87
C ALA A 4 6.45 -8.70 20.34
N LEU A 5 6.05 -8.83 20.61
CA LEU A 5 5.40 -9.31 20.11
C LEU A 5 4.68 -9.10 19.35
N ILE A 6 4.63 -8.67 19.38
CA ILE A 6 4.06 -8.32 18.85
C ILE A 6 3.94 -8.29 17.69
N ASP A 7 4.36 -8.56 17.28
CA ASP A 7 4.44 -8.17 16.18
C ASP A 7 4.27 -8.97 15.01
N GLU A 8 3.64 -10.02 15.00
CA GLU A 8 3.18 -10.75 13.91
C GLU A 8 2.10 -10.06 13.18
N ASP A 9 1.35 -9.26 13.82
CA ASP A 9 0.29 -8.46 13.24
C ASP A 9 0.39 -7.09 13.88
N HIS A 10 0.52 -6.07 13.07
CA HIS A 10 0.67 -4.71 13.54
C HIS A 10 -0.64 -4.10 14.04
N GLY A 11 -1.75 -4.82 14.00
CA GLY A 11 -3.04 -4.25 14.31
C GLY A 11 -3.43 -3.26 13.23
N ILE A 12 -3.86 -2.06 13.64
CA ILE A 12 -4.18 -1.01 12.67
C ILE A 12 -2.94 -0.15 12.49
N LEU A 13 -2.45 -0.10 11.27
CA LEU A 13 -1.26 0.69 10.95
C LEU A 13 -1.59 2.17 10.87
N THR A 14 -0.63 3.01 11.21
CA THR A 14 -0.77 4.44 10.96
C THR A 14 -0.27 4.74 9.55
N THR A 15 -0.68 5.89 9.01
CA THR A 15 -0.19 6.34 7.72
C THR A 15 1.32 6.47 7.72
N ASP A 16 1.89 6.95 8.82
CA ASP A 16 3.34 7.10 8.92
C ASP A 16 4.07 5.76 8.91
N GLN A 17 3.50 4.75 9.53
CA GLN A 17 4.07 3.41 9.50
C GLN A 17 4.06 2.85 8.08
N ILE A 18 2.94 3.00 7.39
CA ILE A 18 2.81 2.53 6.01
C ILE A 18 3.82 3.26 5.12
N LYS A 19 3.90 4.57 5.28
CA LYS A 19 4.82 5.41 4.52
C LYS A 19 6.26 4.97 4.69
N LYS A 20 6.67 4.73 5.91
CA LYS A 20 8.04 4.34 6.22
C LYS A 20 8.38 2.97 5.65
N ILE A 21 7.50 2.00 5.88
CA ILE A 21 7.74 0.62 5.42
C ILE A 21 7.76 0.58 3.90
N CYS A 22 6.77 1.20 3.27
CA CYS A 22 6.68 1.20 1.81
C CYS A 22 7.85 1.94 1.18
N GLY A 23 8.26 3.06 1.77
CA GLY A 23 9.36 3.83 1.24
C GLY A 23 10.66 3.05 1.16
N GLU A 24 10.92 2.23 2.17
CA GLU A 24 12.13 1.42 2.18
C GLU A 24 12.10 0.34 1.11
N ILE A 25 10.93 -0.17 0.80
CA ILE A 25 10.78 -1.19 -0.23
C ILE A 25 10.81 -0.57 -1.61
N PHE A 26 10.08 0.52 -1.81
CA PHE A 26 9.86 1.10 -3.13
C PHE A 26 11.14 1.64 -3.76
N LYS A 27 12.08 2.08 -2.96
CA LYS A 27 13.32 2.62 -3.51
C LYS A 27 14.13 1.57 -4.29
N ASP A 28 13.89 0.29 -4.02
CA ASP A 28 14.58 -0.80 -4.71
C ASP A 28 13.82 -1.27 -5.95
N TYR A 29 12.65 -0.71 -6.22
CA TYR A 29 11.79 -1.18 -7.31
C TYR A 29 11.50 -0.10 -8.35
N SER A 30 12.18 1.02 -8.29
CA SER A 30 11.99 2.13 -9.24
C SER A 30 10.55 2.65 -9.28
N VAL A 31 9.89 2.63 -8.15
CA VAL A 31 8.53 3.16 -8.04
C VAL A 31 8.60 4.69 -8.17
N GLU A 32 7.77 5.26 -9.03
CA GLU A 32 7.74 6.70 -9.22
C GLU A 32 6.94 7.39 -8.13
N TYR A 33 5.78 6.82 -7.80
CA TYR A 33 4.97 7.33 -6.71
C TYR A 33 4.00 6.24 -6.24
N CYS A 34 3.44 6.44 -5.06
CA CYS A 34 2.45 5.53 -4.52
C CYS A 34 1.43 6.31 -3.69
N TYR A 35 0.16 5.97 -3.89
CA TYR A 35 -0.94 6.54 -3.10
C TYR A 35 -1.61 5.44 -2.30
N LEU A 36 -1.91 5.76 -1.05
CA LEU A 36 -2.75 4.93 -0.19
C LEU A 36 -4.20 5.32 -0.44
N PHE A 37 -5.07 4.31 -0.61
CA PHE A 37 -6.50 4.59 -0.78
C PHE A 37 -7.31 3.58 0.04
N GLY A 38 -8.62 3.54 -0.14
CA GLY A 38 -9.47 2.62 0.58
C GLY A 38 -9.65 2.99 2.03
N SER A 39 -9.94 1.99 2.87
CA SER A 39 -10.30 2.25 4.27
C SER A 39 -9.20 2.93 5.07
N TYR A 40 -7.95 2.59 4.80
CA TYR A 40 -6.84 3.24 5.51
C TYR A 40 -6.76 4.73 5.19
N ALA A 41 -6.98 5.09 3.93
CA ALA A 41 -6.94 6.50 3.55
C ALA A 41 -8.10 7.29 4.12
N LYS A 42 -9.24 6.62 4.31
CA LYS A 42 -10.46 7.26 4.83
C LYS A 42 -10.51 7.33 6.34
N GLY A 43 -9.53 6.75 7.03
CA GLY A 43 -9.53 6.70 8.47
C GLY A 43 -10.54 5.72 9.04
N LYS A 44 -10.95 4.73 8.26
CA LYS A 44 -11.95 3.74 8.66
C LYS A 44 -11.40 2.34 8.74
N ALA A 45 -10.08 2.19 8.75
CA ALA A 45 -9.46 0.87 8.79
C ALA A 45 -9.72 0.18 10.11
N THR A 46 -9.84 -1.14 10.03
CA THR A 46 -9.92 -2.02 11.19
C THR A 46 -8.74 -2.97 11.14
N GLU A 47 -8.62 -3.83 12.14
CA GLU A 47 -7.55 -4.81 12.16
C GLU A 47 -7.62 -5.77 10.97
N ARG A 48 -8.77 -5.91 10.35
CA ARG A 48 -8.97 -6.80 9.22
C ARG A 48 -8.93 -6.11 7.87
N SER A 49 -8.70 -4.81 7.86
CA SER A 49 -8.68 -4.06 6.61
C SER A 49 -7.44 -4.39 5.81
N ASP A 50 -7.61 -4.48 4.50
CA ASP A 50 -6.48 -4.61 3.58
C ASP A 50 -5.84 -3.24 3.39
N VAL A 51 -4.58 -3.25 3.01
CA VAL A 51 -3.88 -2.02 2.64
C VAL A 51 -3.99 -1.87 1.13
N ASP A 52 -4.65 -0.82 0.68
CA ASP A 52 -4.89 -0.58 -0.73
C ASP A 52 -3.94 0.48 -1.25
N LEU A 53 -3.11 0.10 -2.22
CA LEU A 53 -2.05 0.96 -2.72
C LEU A 53 -2.12 1.07 -4.24
N LEU A 54 -1.92 2.29 -4.75
CA LEU A 54 -1.76 2.54 -6.16
C LEU A 54 -0.31 2.92 -6.41
N VAL A 55 0.35 2.21 -7.31
CA VAL A 55 1.76 2.50 -7.63
C VAL A 55 1.92 2.85 -9.10
N ALA A 56 2.86 3.75 -9.37
CA ALA A 56 3.35 4.01 -10.71
C ALA A 56 4.72 3.37 -10.80
N ILE A 57 4.81 2.30 -11.55
CA ILE A 57 6.03 1.52 -11.65
C ILE A 57 6.18 1.01 -13.08
N PRO A 58 7.39 1.03 -13.65
CA PRO A 58 7.63 0.38 -14.95
C PRO A 58 7.45 -1.11 -14.73
N ILE A 59 6.47 -1.69 -15.41
CA ILE A 59 5.99 -3.00 -15.05
C ILE A 59 6.79 -4.12 -15.62
N ASP A 60 7.22 -4.97 -14.75
CA ASP A 60 7.65 -6.31 -15.03
C ASP A 60 6.75 -7.17 -14.13
N GLY A 61 5.99 -8.06 -14.72
CA GLY A 61 5.02 -8.86 -13.97
C GLY A 61 5.61 -9.62 -12.80
N MET A 62 6.79 -10.19 -12.95
CA MET A 62 7.42 -10.92 -11.88
C MET A 62 7.82 -10.01 -10.73
N LYS A 63 8.34 -8.84 -11.04
CA LYS A 63 8.69 -7.87 -10.02
C LYS A 63 7.48 -7.31 -9.31
N PHE A 64 6.38 -7.21 -10.02
CA PHE A 64 5.14 -6.75 -9.42
C PHE A 64 4.66 -7.73 -8.34
N PHE A 65 4.68 -9.03 -8.66
CA PHE A 65 4.33 -10.06 -7.67
C PHE A 65 5.28 -10.06 -6.49
N GLU A 66 6.56 -9.92 -6.75
CA GLU A 66 7.58 -9.85 -5.72
C GLU A 66 7.32 -8.69 -4.78
N LEU A 67 6.97 -7.54 -5.36
CA LEU A 67 6.66 -6.35 -4.60
C LEU A 67 5.45 -6.58 -3.69
N ILE A 68 4.39 -7.21 -4.20
CA ILE A 68 3.22 -7.52 -3.40
C ILE A 68 3.60 -8.40 -2.21
N GLU A 69 4.40 -9.42 -2.44
CA GLU A 69 4.80 -10.33 -1.38
C GLU A 69 5.63 -9.64 -0.31
N LEU A 70 6.54 -8.77 -0.72
CA LEU A 70 7.34 -8.00 0.23
C LEU A 70 6.49 -7.07 1.06
N LEU A 71 5.54 -6.39 0.42
CA LEU A 71 4.64 -5.50 1.13
C LEU A 71 3.81 -6.24 2.15
N ARG A 72 3.26 -7.39 1.78
CA ARG A 72 2.50 -8.22 2.70
C ARG A 72 3.34 -8.63 3.89
N GLU A 73 4.56 -9.06 3.62
CA GLU A 73 5.45 -9.53 4.66
C GLU A 73 5.81 -8.41 5.64
N LYS A 74 6.10 -7.24 5.13
CA LYS A 74 6.56 -6.14 5.97
C LYS A 74 5.43 -5.40 6.66
N LEU A 75 4.29 -5.28 6.00
CA LEU A 75 3.13 -4.62 6.59
C LEU A 75 2.32 -5.56 7.48
N LYS A 76 2.51 -6.86 7.32
CA LYS A 76 1.74 -7.88 8.07
C LYS A 76 0.25 -7.77 7.81
N LYS A 77 -0.11 -7.40 6.59
CA LYS A 77 -1.50 -7.24 6.16
C LYS A 77 -1.64 -7.71 4.73
N LYS A 78 -2.86 -8.04 4.32
CA LYS A 78 -3.13 -8.23 2.91
C LYS A 78 -2.94 -6.90 2.22
N VAL A 79 -2.36 -6.94 1.04
CA VAL A 79 -2.09 -5.75 0.25
C VAL A 79 -2.76 -5.91 -1.11
N ASP A 80 -3.57 -4.92 -1.46
CA ASP A 80 -4.17 -4.84 -2.78
C ASP A 80 -3.39 -3.78 -3.55
N LEU A 81 -2.50 -4.23 -4.42
CA LEU A 81 -1.61 -3.36 -5.15
C LEU A 81 -2.11 -3.19 -6.59
N VAL A 82 -2.40 -1.96 -6.95
CA VAL A 82 -2.94 -1.60 -8.27
C VAL A 82 -1.93 -0.72 -8.96
N ASP A 83 -1.65 -0.97 -10.23
CA ASP A 83 -0.79 -0.07 -10.98
C ASP A 83 -1.63 0.93 -11.79
N THR A 84 -0.96 1.99 -12.25
CA THR A 84 -1.66 3.08 -12.91
C THR A 84 -2.38 2.64 -14.20
N ALA A 85 -1.90 1.60 -14.86
CA ALA A 85 -2.55 1.12 -16.07
C ALA A 85 -3.96 0.58 -15.79
N GLN A 86 -4.19 0.09 -14.60
CA GLN A 86 -5.50 -0.47 -14.23
C GLN A 86 -6.55 0.61 -14.00
N LEU A 87 -6.14 1.86 -13.87
CA LEU A 87 -7.08 2.96 -13.65
C LEU A 87 -7.93 3.28 -14.89
N ASN A 88 -7.41 2.98 -16.07
CA ASN A 88 -8.08 3.33 -17.31
C ASN A 88 -9.48 2.73 -17.44
N ASN A 89 -9.72 1.61 -16.79
CA ASN A 89 -11.00 0.91 -16.89
C ASN A 89 -11.79 0.97 -15.59
N ASN A 90 -11.42 1.87 -14.68
CA ASN A 90 -12.08 1.92 -13.39
C ASN A 90 -12.25 3.35 -12.88
N PRO A 91 -13.23 4.08 -13.47
CA PRO A 91 -13.43 5.48 -13.07
C PRO A 91 -13.85 5.65 -11.62
N THR A 92 -14.52 4.67 -11.04
CA THR A 92 -14.89 4.74 -9.62
C THR A 92 -13.66 4.77 -8.74
N LEU A 93 -12.68 3.95 -9.06
CA LEU A 93 -11.43 3.91 -8.31
C LEU A 93 -10.65 5.21 -8.46
N VAL A 94 -10.63 5.77 -9.67
CA VAL A 94 -9.99 7.06 -9.91
C VAL A 94 -10.60 8.14 -9.02
N GLN A 95 -11.93 8.18 -8.95
CA GLN A 95 -12.64 9.16 -8.13
C GLN A 95 -12.29 8.99 -6.65
N GLU A 96 -12.24 7.76 -6.19
CA GLU A 96 -11.91 7.49 -4.80
C GLU A 96 -10.49 7.96 -4.46
N ILE A 97 -9.54 7.69 -5.34
CA ILE A 97 -8.15 8.08 -5.10
C ILE A 97 -8.00 9.60 -5.14
N LEU A 98 -8.69 10.27 -6.07
CA LEU A 98 -8.64 11.72 -6.15
C LEU A 98 -9.22 12.38 -4.91
N LYS A 99 -10.23 11.76 -4.33
CA LYS A 99 -10.93 12.36 -3.18
C LYS A 99 -10.24 12.03 -1.86
N TYR A 100 -9.80 10.81 -1.67
CA TYR A 100 -9.30 10.35 -0.39
C TYR A 100 -7.85 9.89 -0.40
N GLY A 101 -7.25 9.74 -1.57
CA GLY A 101 -5.91 9.18 -1.67
C GLY A 101 -4.86 10.00 -0.93
N ILE A 102 -3.94 9.30 -0.29
CA ILE A 102 -2.84 9.92 0.43
C ILE A 102 -1.55 9.50 -0.23
N LYS A 103 -0.76 10.47 -0.70
CA LYS A 103 0.51 10.16 -1.32
C LYS A 103 1.49 9.73 -0.24
N ILE A 104 2.00 8.51 -0.36
CA ILE A 104 2.94 7.97 0.63
C ILE A 104 4.35 7.80 0.09
N TYR A 105 4.56 8.00 -1.21
CA TYR A 105 5.89 7.88 -1.80
C TYR A 105 5.95 8.69 -3.09
N GLY A 106 7.09 9.33 -3.35
CA GLY A 106 7.32 10.07 -4.59
C GLY A 106 7.39 11.59 -4.48
#